data_151bf043cd051368575555a4d20eb4a0
#
_entry.id   151bf043cd051368575555a4d20eb4a0
#
_cell.length_a   1.000
_cell.length_b   1.000
_cell.length_c   1.000
_cell.angle_alpha   90.00
_cell.angle_beta   90.00
_cell.angle_gamma   90.00
#
_symmetry.space_group_name_H-M   'P 1'
#
loop_
_entity.id
_entity.type
_entity.pdbx_description
1 polymer ?
#
loop_
_entity_poly.entity_id
_entity_poly.type
_entity_poly.pdbx_seq_one_letter_code
_entity_poly.pdbx_strand_id
1 'polypeptide(L)'
;MLRSPAQARNTIEADARRRRMSAASNTADREGSFLAANASLACGGCPLGWFTGGERSRRPRGARGSRTFSPMKFPADTGPCWADAHLDLAYLAVNGRDMRASVPADAAHALTLPALRDGGVRVAFGTIFTELGGDPATEAVGYRDSDDLEGAHRAGLRQLEWYEEMERAGEIAIVRSKADYARALAGESALGIVLLMECADPIRSPDEVQWWHERGLRVVGLSWGHGSRYAGGNARAGGLTPIGRRMVEALDAQRILHDASHLSRAAFDDLFALSPRMVIASHSNAAALIGDNERHLTDGQIAALRDRDGWIGLNLYGRFLANQRRATLDDCVAQVMHVAEIVGFARVGLGSDLDGGFDRMQLPIEIQSPSDYELLLSGLERAGFLQAGGTRDGYAHANLSRVLRASGCL
;
A
#
# COMPACT_ATOMS: atom_id res chain seq x y z
N MET A 1 15.38 28.06 -57.72
CA MET A 1 14.41 28.84 -56.91
C MET A 1 14.60 28.47 -55.45
N LEU A 2 15.22 29.33 -54.69
CA LEU A 2 15.50 29.12 -53.25
C LEU A 2 14.18 29.42 -52.46
N ARG A 3 13.73 28.48 -51.65
CA ARG A 3 12.59 28.68 -50.75
C ARG A 3 12.89 29.68 -49.64
N SER A 4 11.94 30.54 -49.30
CA SER A 4 12.13 31.56 -48.28
C SER A 4 12.25 30.95 -46.85
N PRO A 5 12.96 31.63 -45.90
CA PRO A 5 13.14 31.14 -44.55
C PRO A 5 11.85 30.87 -43.76
N ALA A 6 10.74 31.51 -44.13
CA ALA A 6 9.43 31.31 -43.49
C ALA A 6 8.78 29.97 -43.87
N GLN A 7 9.02 29.48 -45.08
CA GLN A 7 8.49 28.16 -45.52
C GLN A 7 9.23 26.98 -44.88
N ALA A 8 10.55 27.15 -44.56
CA ALA A 8 11.35 26.14 -43.86
C ALA A 8 10.90 25.99 -42.41
N ARG A 9 10.55 27.06 -41.71
CA ARG A 9 10.07 27.01 -40.31
C ARG A 9 8.74 26.27 -40.16
N ASN A 10 7.78 26.53 -41.05
CA ASN A 10 6.46 25.87 -41.02
C ASN A 10 6.55 24.35 -41.26
N THR A 11 7.52 23.89 -42.03
CA THR A 11 7.72 22.45 -42.29
C THR A 11 8.32 21.73 -41.08
N ILE A 12 9.23 22.37 -40.36
CA ILE A 12 9.88 21.82 -39.15
C ILE A 12 8.86 21.75 -38.00
N GLU A 13 8.03 22.75 -37.81
CA GLU A 13 6.97 22.73 -36.77
C GLU A 13 5.87 21.69 -37.05
N ALA A 14 5.51 21.49 -38.30
CA ALA A 14 4.52 20.48 -38.70
C ALA A 14 5.05 19.05 -38.47
N ASP A 15 6.33 18.80 -38.74
CA ASP A 15 6.99 17.50 -38.49
C ASP A 15 7.19 17.21 -37.00
N ALA A 16 7.51 18.22 -36.20
CA ALA A 16 7.60 18.12 -34.75
C ALA A 16 6.25 17.82 -34.09
N ARG A 17 5.15 18.42 -34.57
CA ARG A 17 3.79 18.11 -34.12
C ARG A 17 3.37 16.68 -34.47
N ARG A 18 3.67 16.19 -35.68
CA ARG A 18 3.39 14.79 -36.08
C ARG A 18 4.15 13.78 -35.23
N ARG A 19 5.39 14.05 -34.90
CA ARG A 19 6.21 13.17 -34.03
C ARG A 19 5.67 13.14 -32.58
N ARG A 20 5.19 14.26 -32.05
CA ARG A 20 4.55 14.32 -30.71
C ARG A 20 3.20 13.58 -30.67
N MET A 21 2.37 13.67 -31.72
CA MET A 21 1.11 12.92 -31.78
C MET A 21 1.31 11.40 -31.97
N SER A 22 2.36 10.98 -32.70
CA SER A 22 2.71 9.56 -32.85
C SER A 22 3.31 8.96 -31.58
N ALA A 23 4.04 9.74 -30.79
CA ALA A 23 4.56 9.30 -29.49
C ALA A 23 3.44 9.15 -28.46
N ALA A 24 2.46 10.07 -28.44
CA ALA A 24 1.33 10.02 -27.50
C ALA A 24 0.36 8.85 -27.79
N SER A 25 0.15 8.48 -29.07
CA SER A 25 -0.70 7.33 -29.41
C SER A 25 -0.05 5.97 -29.10
N ASN A 26 1.29 5.87 -29.17
CA ASN A 26 2.01 4.64 -28.86
C ASN A 26 2.17 4.38 -27.36
N THR A 27 2.07 5.40 -26.51
CA THR A 27 2.05 5.22 -25.04
C THR A 27 0.68 4.82 -24.53
N ALA A 28 -0.40 5.41 -25.02
CA ALA A 28 -1.77 5.10 -24.60
C ALA A 28 -2.18 3.65 -24.93
N ASP A 29 -1.81 3.14 -26.12
CA ASP A 29 -2.12 1.75 -26.52
C ASP A 29 -1.27 0.69 -25.80
N ARG A 30 -0.12 1.06 -25.23
CA ARG A 30 0.71 0.13 -24.45
C ARG A 30 0.30 0.06 -22.97
N GLU A 31 -0.21 1.13 -22.39
CA GLU A 31 -0.67 1.17 -21.00
C GLU A 31 -2.06 0.56 -20.79
N GLY A 32 -2.99 0.75 -21.76
CA GLY A 32 -4.31 0.12 -21.72
C GLY A 32 -4.31 -1.40 -21.84
N SER A 33 -3.31 -2.00 -22.51
CA SER A 33 -3.18 -3.47 -22.61
C SER A 33 -2.49 -4.10 -21.40
N PHE A 34 -1.85 -3.31 -20.54
CA PHE A 34 -1.09 -3.78 -19.39
C PHE A 34 -1.96 -4.02 -18.15
N LEU A 35 -3.04 -3.25 -18.02
CA LEU A 35 -4.00 -3.39 -16.89
C LEU A 35 -5.04 -4.49 -17.19
N ALA A 36 -5.39 -4.73 -18.45
CA ALA A 36 -6.30 -5.82 -18.84
C ALA A 36 -5.69 -7.23 -18.73
N ALA A 37 -4.35 -7.35 -18.69
CA ALA A 37 -3.67 -8.66 -18.57
C ALA A 37 -3.66 -9.22 -17.15
N ASN A 38 -3.82 -8.40 -16.12
CA ASN A 38 -3.86 -8.87 -14.72
C ASN A 38 -5.27 -9.34 -14.28
N ALA A 39 -6.32 -8.91 -14.95
CA ALA A 39 -7.69 -9.38 -14.67
C ALA A 39 -8.03 -10.74 -15.31
N SER A 40 -7.22 -11.25 -16.25
CA SER A 40 -7.55 -12.46 -17.03
C SER A 40 -6.86 -13.76 -16.59
N LEU A 41 -6.06 -13.77 -15.51
CA LEU A 41 -5.33 -14.96 -15.04
C LEU A 41 -5.99 -15.70 -13.86
N ALA A 42 -7.19 -15.30 -13.45
CA ALA A 42 -7.89 -15.89 -12.30
C ALA A 42 -9.01 -16.90 -12.66
N CYS A 43 -9.14 -17.39 -13.90
CA CYS A 43 -10.13 -18.42 -14.25
C CYS A 43 -9.60 -19.45 -15.24
N GLY A 44 -8.89 -20.46 -14.72
CA GLY A 44 -8.69 -21.76 -15.38
C GLY A 44 -9.88 -22.66 -15.06
N GLY A 45 -10.79 -22.87 -16.04
CA GLY A 45 -12.00 -23.66 -15.88
C GLY A 45 -11.71 -25.14 -15.61
N CYS A 46 -12.48 -25.72 -14.66
CA CYS A 46 -12.72 -27.15 -14.55
C CYS A 46 -14.21 -27.46 -14.79
N PRO A 47 -14.54 -28.56 -15.49
CA PRO A 47 -15.90 -28.84 -15.95
C PRO A 47 -16.80 -29.39 -14.85
N LEU A 48 -18.06 -28.97 -14.91
CA LEU A 48 -19.17 -29.45 -14.10
C LEU A 48 -19.39 -30.97 -14.20
N GLY A 49 -19.28 -31.67 -13.10
CA GLY A 49 -19.75 -33.03 -12.92
C GLY A 49 -20.85 -33.09 -11.88
N TRP A 50 -22.03 -33.51 -12.28
CA TRP A 50 -23.24 -33.73 -11.48
C TRP A 50 -23.01 -34.80 -10.41
N PHE A 51 -23.37 -34.53 -9.15
CA PHE A 51 -23.76 -35.57 -8.19
C PHE A 51 -24.98 -35.15 -7.38
N THR A 52 -25.98 -35.99 -7.49
CA THR A 52 -27.25 -35.97 -6.77
C THR A 52 -27.11 -36.68 -5.42
N GLY A 53 -27.75 -36.10 -4.36
CA GLY A 53 -28.37 -36.77 -3.23
C GLY A 53 -27.44 -37.43 -2.20
N GLY A 54 -27.45 -36.90 -0.97
CA GLY A 54 -26.85 -37.56 0.20
C GLY A 54 -27.28 -36.91 1.50
N GLU A 55 -27.95 -37.70 2.35
CA GLU A 55 -28.62 -37.46 3.61
C GLU A 55 -27.96 -36.51 4.61
N ARG A 56 -28.81 -35.71 5.27
CA ARG A 56 -28.41 -34.84 6.42
C ARG A 56 -28.20 -35.72 7.67
N SER A 57 -27.00 -35.99 8.05
CA SER A 57 -26.68 -36.51 9.38
C SER A 57 -26.60 -35.36 10.39
N ARG A 58 -27.48 -35.39 11.40
CA ARG A 58 -27.44 -34.48 12.56
C ARG A 58 -26.20 -34.80 13.41
N ARG A 59 -25.23 -33.90 13.52
CA ARG A 59 -24.17 -33.99 14.52
C ARG A 59 -24.66 -33.43 15.87
N PRO A 60 -24.27 -34.05 17.00
CA PRO A 60 -24.68 -33.59 18.33
C PRO A 60 -23.99 -32.25 18.69
N ARG A 61 -24.73 -31.38 19.37
CA ARG A 61 -24.20 -30.14 19.97
C ARG A 61 -23.20 -30.47 21.08
N GLY A 62 -21.92 -30.45 20.77
CA GLY A 62 -20.86 -30.50 21.75
C GLY A 62 -20.76 -29.20 22.56
N ALA A 63 -20.56 -29.32 23.85
CA ALA A 63 -20.41 -28.24 24.81
C ALA A 63 -19.36 -27.21 24.39
N ARG A 64 -19.71 -25.92 24.44
CA ARG A 64 -18.77 -24.80 24.26
C ARG A 64 -17.88 -24.75 25.52
N GLY A 65 -16.75 -25.42 25.46
CA GLY A 65 -15.63 -25.12 26.37
C GLY A 65 -15.06 -23.76 26.02
N SER A 66 -15.06 -22.82 26.95
CA SER A 66 -14.32 -21.56 26.85
C SER A 66 -12.83 -21.89 26.80
N ARG A 67 -12.26 -21.97 25.59
CA ARG A 67 -10.81 -21.94 25.44
C ARG A 67 -10.38 -20.51 25.73
N THR A 68 -9.77 -20.27 26.88
CA THR A 68 -8.99 -19.07 27.13
C THR A 68 -7.77 -19.13 26.17
N PHE A 69 -7.84 -18.38 25.08
CA PHE A 69 -6.71 -18.18 24.20
C PHE A 69 -5.67 -17.34 24.97
N SER A 70 -4.55 -17.95 25.34
CA SER A 70 -3.37 -17.18 25.70
C SER A 70 -2.88 -16.48 24.44
N PRO A 71 -2.61 -15.16 24.47
CA PRO A 71 -2.05 -14.47 23.32
C PRO A 71 -0.78 -15.17 22.87
N MET A 72 -0.68 -15.49 21.60
CA MET A 72 0.50 -16.13 21.03
C MET A 72 1.65 -15.15 21.13
N LYS A 73 2.60 -15.43 22.05
CA LYS A 73 3.78 -14.59 22.29
C LYS A 73 4.75 -14.77 21.13
N PHE A 74 5.34 -13.68 20.68
CA PHE A 74 6.47 -13.72 19.77
C PHE A 74 7.63 -14.49 20.40
N PRO A 75 8.42 -15.27 19.62
CA PRO A 75 9.62 -15.90 20.14
C PRO A 75 10.57 -14.86 20.75
N ALA A 76 11.25 -15.20 21.86
CA ALA A 76 12.06 -14.26 22.63
C ALA A 76 13.36 -13.80 21.91
N ASP A 77 13.70 -14.39 20.78
CA ASP A 77 14.99 -14.20 20.08
C ASP A 77 14.80 -14.12 18.56
N THR A 78 13.88 -13.32 18.11
CA THR A 78 13.69 -13.02 16.68
C THR A 78 14.36 -11.71 16.37
N GLY A 79 15.50 -11.68 15.70
CA GLY A 79 16.15 -10.55 15.05
C GLY A 79 15.56 -9.14 15.27
N PRO A 80 15.80 -8.16 14.42
CA PRO A 80 15.20 -6.83 14.58
C PRO A 80 13.67 -6.91 14.50
N CYS A 81 13.00 -6.12 15.31
CA CYS A 81 11.57 -5.89 15.26
C CYS A 81 11.22 -5.07 14.02
N TRP A 82 10.25 -5.51 13.22
CA TRP A 82 9.84 -4.82 12.02
C TRP A 82 8.49 -4.13 12.17
N ALA A 83 8.39 -2.96 11.53
CA ALA A 83 7.13 -2.30 11.22
C ALA A 83 7.02 -2.14 9.70
N ASP A 84 5.97 -2.69 9.10
CA ASP A 84 5.70 -2.63 7.67
C ASP A 84 4.52 -1.69 7.39
N ALA A 85 4.74 -0.65 6.61
CA ALA A 85 3.75 0.41 6.43
C ALA A 85 2.70 0.14 5.33
N HIS A 86 2.70 -1.06 4.72
CA HIS A 86 1.67 -1.37 3.71
C HIS A 86 1.52 -2.88 3.47
N LEU A 87 0.39 -3.45 3.89
CA LEU A 87 0.06 -4.86 3.66
C LEU A 87 -1.45 -5.04 3.44
N ASP A 88 -1.83 -5.66 2.34
CA ASP A 88 -3.22 -5.90 1.92
C ASP A 88 -3.87 -7.12 2.58
N LEU A 89 -3.73 -7.26 3.91
CA LEU A 89 -4.15 -8.45 4.66
C LEU A 89 -5.63 -8.78 4.48
N ALA A 90 -6.50 -7.77 4.63
CA ALA A 90 -7.94 -7.96 4.51
C ALA A 90 -8.35 -8.20 3.05
N TYR A 91 -7.74 -7.50 2.08
CA TYR A 91 -7.95 -7.74 0.65
C TYR A 91 -7.73 -9.21 0.29
N LEU A 92 -6.59 -9.77 0.72
CA LEU A 92 -6.25 -11.17 0.46
C LEU A 92 -7.25 -12.13 1.12
N ALA A 93 -7.64 -11.84 2.36
CA ALA A 93 -8.59 -12.66 3.11
C ALA A 93 -10.00 -12.69 2.49
N VAL A 94 -10.55 -11.53 2.12
CA VAL A 94 -11.89 -11.45 1.53
C VAL A 94 -11.94 -12.05 0.12
N ASN A 95 -10.78 -12.17 -0.55
CA ASN A 95 -10.59 -12.89 -1.80
C ASN A 95 -10.21 -14.38 -1.61
N GLY A 96 -10.37 -14.91 -0.39
CA GLY A 96 -10.33 -16.36 -0.12
C GLY A 96 -9.00 -16.90 0.38
N ARG A 97 -7.99 -16.07 0.68
CA ARG A 97 -6.75 -16.54 1.30
C ARG A 97 -6.97 -16.86 2.77
N ASP A 98 -6.54 -18.03 3.21
CA ASP A 98 -6.47 -18.35 4.65
C ASP A 98 -5.25 -17.66 5.28
N MET A 99 -5.48 -16.51 5.88
CA MET A 99 -4.44 -15.70 6.53
C MET A 99 -3.87 -16.32 7.81
N ARG A 100 -4.49 -17.40 8.34
CA ARG A 100 -4.01 -18.14 9.52
C ARG A 100 -3.13 -19.34 9.16
N ALA A 101 -3.13 -19.76 7.89
CA ALA A 101 -2.32 -20.87 7.43
C ALA A 101 -0.84 -20.49 7.30
N SER A 102 0.06 -21.45 7.50
CA SER A 102 1.46 -21.29 7.13
C SER A 102 1.59 -21.24 5.61
N VAL A 103 2.56 -20.46 5.10
CA VAL A 103 2.86 -20.39 3.67
C VAL A 103 3.59 -21.66 3.25
N PRO A 104 3.07 -22.46 2.28
CA PRO A 104 3.82 -23.57 1.70
C PRO A 104 5.11 -23.08 1.02
N ALA A 105 6.15 -23.90 1.04
CA ALA A 105 7.45 -23.53 0.48
C ALA A 105 7.40 -23.22 -1.04
N ASP A 106 6.51 -23.88 -1.77
CA ASP A 106 6.28 -23.72 -3.20
C ASP A 106 5.14 -22.77 -3.56
N ALA A 107 4.56 -22.08 -2.56
CA ALA A 107 3.47 -21.14 -2.79
C ALA A 107 3.91 -19.95 -3.64
N ALA A 108 3.03 -19.48 -4.51
CA ALA A 108 3.22 -18.25 -5.28
C ALA A 108 3.11 -16.98 -4.41
N HIS A 109 2.56 -17.09 -3.21
CA HIS A 109 2.38 -15.99 -2.26
C HIS A 109 3.39 -16.04 -1.10
N ALA A 110 3.59 -14.92 -0.44
CA ALA A 110 4.53 -14.75 0.67
C ALA A 110 3.86 -14.39 2.00
N LEU A 111 2.61 -13.89 1.96
CA LEU A 111 1.99 -13.17 3.07
C LEU A 111 0.90 -13.99 3.76
N THR A 112 1.09 -14.24 5.05
CA THR A 112 0.09 -14.73 6.02
C THR A 112 0.45 -14.20 7.41
N LEU A 113 -0.47 -14.28 8.39
CA LEU A 113 -0.19 -13.85 9.77
C LEU A 113 0.98 -14.66 10.40
N PRO A 114 1.07 -16.00 10.23
CA PRO A 114 2.27 -16.74 10.66
C PRO A 114 3.57 -16.25 10.00
N ALA A 115 3.59 -16.01 8.67
CA ALA A 115 4.78 -15.54 7.97
C ALA A 115 5.27 -14.18 8.48
N LEU A 116 4.37 -13.26 8.80
CA LEU A 116 4.71 -11.97 9.41
C LEU A 116 5.34 -12.15 10.80
N ARG A 117 4.76 -13.02 11.63
CA ARG A 117 5.31 -13.31 12.99
C ARG A 117 6.69 -13.95 12.90
N ASP A 118 6.87 -14.91 12.00
CA ASP A 118 8.16 -15.61 11.79
C ASP A 118 9.23 -14.65 11.25
N GLY A 119 8.84 -13.66 10.43
CA GLY A 119 9.70 -12.58 9.94
C GLY A 119 9.94 -11.44 10.94
N GLY A 120 9.45 -11.54 12.19
CA GLY A 120 9.65 -10.53 13.24
C GLY A 120 8.83 -9.25 13.05
N VAL A 121 7.79 -9.24 12.19
CA VAL A 121 6.90 -8.08 12.03
C VAL A 121 5.99 -7.96 13.25
N ARG A 122 6.15 -6.88 13.99
CA ARG A 122 5.41 -6.57 15.23
C ARG A 122 4.24 -5.63 14.98
N VAL A 123 4.38 -4.74 14.00
CA VAL A 123 3.36 -3.79 13.58
C VAL A 123 3.28 -3.78 12.07
N ALA A 124 2.06 -3.73 11.53
CA ALA A 124 1.82 -3.51 10.12
C ALA A 124 0.73 -2.46 9.91
N PHE A 125 0.82 -1.69 8.81
CA PHE A 125 -0.35 -1.00 8.31
C PHE A 125 -1.17 -2.02 7.53
N GLY A 126 -2.35 -2.34 8.05
CA GLY A 126 -3.30 -3.21 7.39
C GLY A 126 -4.26 -2.39 6.55
N THR A 127 -4.29 -2.65 5.25
CA THR A 127 -5.07 -1.84 4.33
C THR A 127 -6.56 -2.18 4.35
N ILE A 128 -7.37 -1.17 4.10
CA ILE A 128 -8.73 -1.29 3.58
C ILE A 128 -8.64 -0.79 2.14
N PHE A 129 -8.43 -1.70 1.20
CA PHE A 129 -8.25 -1.41 -0.22
C PHE A 129 -9.56 -1.56 -0.98
N THR A 130 -9.89 -0.59 -1.85
CA THR A 130 -11.04 -0.67 -2.73
C THR A 130 -10.68 -0.20 -4.14
N GLU A 131 -11.27 -0.84 -5.15
CA GLU A 131 -10.92 -0.63 -6.55
C GLU A 131 -12.09 -0.06 -7.34
N LEU A 132 -11.87 1.15 -7.90
CA LEU A 132 -12.80 1.80 -8.81
C LEU A 132 -12.84 1.08 -10.16
N GLY A 133 -14.04 0.79 -10.65
CA GLY A 133 -14.27 0.11 -11.93
C GLY A 133 -14.32 -1.41 -11.81
N GLY A 134 -14.18 -1.97 -10.61
CA GLY A 134 -14.38 -3.40 -10.35
C GLY A 134 -15.86 -3.80 -10.41
N ASP A 135 -16.11 -5.09 -10.64
CA ASP A 135 -17.46 -5.65 -10.63
C ASP A 135 -17.84 -6.10 -9.21
N PRO A 136 -18.74 -5.37 -8.50
CA PRO A 136 -19.15 -5.74 -7.14
C PRO A 136 -19.89 -7.08 -7.02
N ALA A 137 -20.27 -7.69 -8.14
CA ALA A 137 -20.89 -9.00 -8.15
C ALA A 137 -19.86 -10.15 -8.12
N THR A 138 -18.64 -9.89 -8.63
CA THR A 138 -17.57 -10.90 -8.75
C THR A 138 -16.34 -10.56 -7.91
N GLU A 139 -16.17 -9.29 -7.50
CA GLU A 139 -15.00 -8.79 -6.79
C GLU A 139 -15.39 -8.29 -5.40
N ALA A 140 -14.72 -8.81 -4.37
CA ALA A 140 -15.02 -8.44 -2.99
C ALA A 140 -14.69 -6.98 -2.65
N VAL A 141 -13.78 -6.37 -3.40
CA VAL A 141 -13.24 -5.01 -3.18
C VAL A 141 -13.65 -4.01 -4.25
N GLY A 142 -14.25 -4.49 -5.37
CA GLY A 142 -14.65 -3.69 -6.50
C GLY A 142 -15.94 -2.88 -6.26
N TYR A 143 -16.03 -1.71 -6.88
CA TYR A 143 -17.25 -0.91 -7.00
C TYR A 143 -17.27 -0.23 -8.38
N ARG A 144 -18.47 0.09 -8.91
CA ARG A 144 -18.68 0.37 -10.33
C ARG A 144 -18.04 1.68 -10.79
N ASP A 145 -18.32 2.77 -10.09
CA ASP A 145 -17.90 4.13 -10.46
C ASP A 145 -17.87 5.05 -9.23
N SER A 146 -17.42 6.28 -9.41
CA SER A 146 -17.31 7.28 -8.34
C SER A 146 -18.62 7.67 -7.66
N ASP A 147 -19.78 7.31 -8.26
CA ASP A 147 -21.11 7.56 -7.72
C ASP A 147 -21.69 6.34 -6.99
N ASP A 148 -21.03 5.17 -7.09
CA ASP A 148 -21.42 3.94 -6.39
C ASP A 148 -20.95 3.96 -4.92
N LEU A 149 -21.47 4.93 -4.15
CA LEU A 149 -21.09 5.16 -2.75
C LEU A 149 -21.33 3.92 -1.88
N GLU A 150 -22.47 3.25 -2.08
CA GLU A 150 -22.83 2.07 -1.30
C GLU A 150 -21.99 0.85 -1.70
N GLY A 151 -21.58 0.75 -2.95
CA GLY A 151 -20.65 -0.29 -3.42
C GLY A 151 -19.30 -0.16 -2.75
N ALA A 152 -18.68 1.02 -2.85
CA ALA A 152 -17.41 1.33 -2.21
C ALA A 152 -17.46 1.15 -0.68
N HIS A 153 -18.51 1.64 -0.04
CA HIS A 153 -18.72 1.50 1.41
C HIS A 153 -18.79 0.02 1.83
N ARG A 154 -19.62 -0.79 1.13
CA ARG A 154 -19.70 -2.24 1.42
C ARG A 154 -18.38 -2.96 1.25
N ALA A 155 -17.61 -2.62 0.19
CA ALA A 155 -16.30 -3.20 -0.05
C ALA A 155 -15.30 -2.89 1.08
N GLY A 156 -15.30 -1.64 1.56
CA GLY A 156 -14.51 -1.23 2.72
C GLY A 156 -14.95 -1.87 4.03
N LEU A 157 -16.28 -1.96 4.27
CA LEU A 157 -16.83 -2.59 5.48
C LEU A 157 -16.46 -4.07 5.60
N ARG A 158 -16.51 -4.86 4.52
CA ARG A 158 -16.10 -6.28 4.54
C ARG A 158 -14.68 -6.46 5.07
N GLN A 159 -13.78 -5.56 4.70
CA GLN A 159 -12.38 -5.61 5.12
C GLN A 159 -12.23 -5.16 6.58
N LEU A 160 -12.93 -4.10 6.99
CA LEU A 160 -12.95 -3.67 8.39
C LEU A 160 -13.50 -4.79 9.30
N GLU A 161 -14.61 -5.42 8.92
CA GLU A 161 -15.22 -6.53 9.65
C GLU A 161 -14.26 -7.71 9.80
N TRP A 162 -13.45 -8.01 8.77
CA TRP A 162 -12.42 -9.03 8.86
C TRP A 162 -11.35 -8.66 9.91
N TYR A 163 -10.86 -7.41 9.94
CA TYR A 163 -9.92 -6.97 10.98
C TYR A 163 -10.53 -7.07 12.38
N GLU A 164 -11.78 -6.65 12.56
CA GLU A 164 -12.48 -6.75 13.84
C GLU A 164 -12.70 -8.22 14.25
N GLU A 165 -12.93 -9.14 13.30
CA GLU A 165 -13.01 -10.58 13.56
C GLU A 165 -11.65 -11.14 14.00
N MET A 166 -10.57 -10.79 13.33
CA MET A 166 -9.20 -11.22 13.71
C MET A 166 -8.79 -10.67 15.07
N GLU A 167 -9.18 -9.45 15.42
CA GLU A 167 -8.96 -8.87 16.74
C GLU A 167 -9.74 -9.64 17.81
N ARG A 168 -11.02 -9.91 17.58
CA ARG A 168 -11.85 -10.73 18.50
C ARG A 168 -11.32 -12.16 18.67
N ALA A 169 -10.69 -12.70 17.65
CA ALA A 169 -10.03 -14.01 17.70
C ALA A 169 -8.66 -13.98 18.41
N GLY A 170 -8.11 -12.81 18.72
CA GLY A 170 -6.77 -12.65 19.34
C GLY A 170 -5.62 -12.86 18.37
N GLU A 171 -5.86 -12.88 17.07
CA GLU A 171 -4.83 -13.05 16.03
C GLU A 171 -4.06 -11.76 15.75
N ILE A 172 -4.73 -10.62 15.87
CA ILE A 172 -4.18 -9.27 15.72
C ILE A 172 -4.64 -8.37 16.87
N ALA A 173 -4.06 -7.18 16.94
CA ALA A 173 -4.49 -6.09 17.82
C ALA A 173 -4.60 -4.80 17.00
N ILE A 174 -5.81 -4.25 16.83
CA ILE A 174 -5.97 -2.96 16.14
C ILE A 174 -5.39 -1.85 17.00
N VAL A 175 -4.44 -1.11 16.45
CA VAL A 175 -3.73 -0.02 17.14
C VAL A 175 -4.56 1.25 17.09
N ARG A 176 -5.14 1.62 18.21
CA ARG A 176 -5.97 2.83 18.35
C ARG A 176 -5.30 3.93 19.14
N SER A 177 -4.19 3.60 19.84
CA SER A 177 -3.49 4.53 20.73
C SER A 177 -1.98 4.28 20.76
N LYS A 178 -1.21 5.27 21.27
CA LYS A 178 0.24 5.11 21.52
C LYS A 178 0.56 3.93 22.43
N ALA A 179 -0.32 3.61 23.40
CA ALA A 179 -0.14 2.48 24.30
C ALA A 179 -0.31 1.14 23.55
N ASP A 180 -1.29 1.03 22.65
CA ASP A 180 -1.48 -0.17 21.81
C ASP A 180 -0.27 -0.39 20.92
N TYR A 181 0.22 0.68 20.28
CA TYR A 181 1.41 0.63 19.44
C TYR A 181 2.64 0.17 20.22
N ALA A 182 2.85 0.73 21.42
CA ALA A 182 4.00 0.36 22.27
C ALA A 182 3.94 -1.11 22.69
N ARG A 183 2.76 -1.62 23.09
CA ARG A 183 2.58 -3.04 23.45
C ARG A 183 2.84 -3.97 22.26
N ALA A 184 2.34 -3.61 21.08
CA ALA A 184 2.57 -4.39 19.86
C ALA A 184 4.07 -4.46 19.53
N LEU A 185 4.74 -3.32 19.54
CA LEU A 185 6.16 -3.23 19.22
C LEU A 185 7.02 -4.00 20.25
N ALA A 186 6.65 -3.98 21.54
CA ALA A 186 7.30 -4.76 22.59
C ALA A 186 7.00 -6.28 22.49
N GLY A 187 6.09 -6.72 21.62
CA GLY A 187 5.65 -8.12 21.53
C GLY A 187 4.77 -8.57 22.70
N GLU A 188 4.17 -7.62 23.41
CA GLU A 188 3.27 -7.85 24.54
C GLU A 188 1.81 -8.08 24.11
N SER A 189 1.51 -7.93 22.82
CA SER A 189 0.24 -8.23 22.20
C SER A 189 0.42 -9.11 20.97
N ALA A 190 -0.69 -9.49 20.33
CA ALA A 190 -0.66 -10.02 18.96
C ALA A 190 -0.13 -8.97 17.96
N LEU A 191 0.04 -9.35 16.69
CA LEU A 191 0.46 -8.44 15.62
C LEU A 191 -0.36 -7.15 15.65
N GLY A 192 0.31 -6.01 15.84
CA GLY A 192 -0.34 -4.70 15.84
C GLY A 192 -0.73 -4.25 14.43
N ILE A 193 -2.00 -3.89 14.24
CA ILE A 193 -2.49 -3.39 12.95
C ILE A 193 -2.90 -1.93 13.09
N VAL A 194 -2.19 -1.04 12.41
CA VAL A 194 -2.62 0.34 12.15
C VAL A 194 -3.48 0.31 10.89
N LEU A 195 -4.76 0.62 11.00
CA LEU A 195 -5.65 0.62 9.83
C LEU A 195 -5.32 1.80 8.91
N LEU A 196 -5.00 1.47 7.66
CA LEU A 196 -4.80 2.38 6.55
C LEU A 196 -5.91 2.17 5.52
N MET A 197 -6.62 3.20 5.12
CA MET A 197 -7.55 3.13 4.00
C MET A 197 -6.83 3.57 2.74
N GLU A 198 -6.61 2.65 1.83
CA GLU A 198 -6.07 2.90 0.50
C GLU A 198 -7.22 3.09 -0.48
N CYS A 199 -7.38 4.29 -0.99
CA CYS A 199 -8.58 4.83 -1.63
C CYS A 199 -9.73 5.14 -0.64
N ALA A 200 -10.05 6.43 -0.49
CA ALA A 200 -11.00 6.90 0.52
C ALA A 200 -12.48 6.70 0.15
N ASP A 201 -12.82 6.11 -1.00
CA ASP A 201 -14.18 5.96 -1.49
C ASP A 201 -15.14 5.19 -0.55
N PRO A 202 -14.68 4.27 0.34
CA PRO A 202 -15.53 3.71 1.40
C PRO A 202 -16.11 4.73 2.37
N ILE A 203 -15.50 5.90 2.53
CA ILE A 203 -16.03 7.02 3.31
C ILE A 203 -16.97 7.80 2.38
N ARG A 204 -18.28 7.62 2.51
CA ARG A 204 -19.28 8.18 1.57
C ARG A 204 -19.37 9.72 1.62
N SER A 205 -19.05 10.30 2.77
CA SER A 205 -18.98 11.76 2.93
C SER A 205 -17.96 12.14 4.02
N PRO A 206 -17.44 13.38 4.01
CA PRO A 206 -16.55 13.87 5.09
C PRO A 206 -17.13 13.71 6.50
N ASP A 207 -18.45 13.71 6.64
CA ASP A 207 -19.12 13.57 7.94
C ASP A 207 -18.96 12.16 8.56
N GLU A 208 -18.61 11.15 7.74
CA GLU A 208 -18.38 9.78 8.21
C GLU A 208 -16.95 9.52 8.69
N VAL A 209 -16.04 10.47 8.54
CA VAL A 209 -14.62 10.31 8.93
C VAL A 209 -14.49 9.94 10.41
N GLN A 210 -15.29 10.57 11.27
CA GLN A 210 -15.30 10.28 12.70
C GLN A 210 -15.68 8.82 12.98
N TRP A 211 -16.70 8.29 12.29
CA TRP A 211 -17.16 6.92 12.45
C TRP A 211 -16.06 5.88 12.13
N TRP A 212 -15.29 6.12 11.05
CA TRP A 212 -14.15 5.27 10.68
C TRP A 212 -12.98 5.41 11.68
N HIS A 213 -12.70 6.63 12.14
CA HIS A 213 -11.67 6.89 13.13
C HIS A 213 -11.96 6.17 14.46
N GLU A 214 -13.20 6.20 14.95
CA GLU A 214 -13.63 5.50 16.16
C GLU A 214 -13.42 3.97 16.05
N ARG A 215 -13.47 3.41 14.83
CA ARG A 215 -13.18 1.99 14.55
C ARG A 215 -11.71 1.66 14.35
N GLY A 216 -10.85 2.65 14.44
CA GLY A 216 -9.41 2.45 14.41
C GLY A 216 -8.71 2.93 13.15
N LEU A 217 -9.40 3.55 12.18
CA LEU A 217 -8.75 4.16 11.02
C LEU A 217 -7.80 5.26 11.46
N ARG A 218 -6.53 5.20 11.01
CA ARG A 218 -5.48 6.15 11.42
C ARG A 218 -4.74 6.78 10.25
N VAL A 219 -4.76 6.13 9.09
CA VAL A 219 -4.06 6.59 7.88
C VAL A 219 -5.01 6.50 6.70
N VAL A 220 -5.01 7.50 5.81
CA VAL A 220 -5.87 7.53 4.62
C VAL A 220 -5.10 8.04 3.42
N GLY A 221 -5.08 7.23 2.34
CA GLY A 221 -4.81 7.64 0.98
C GLY A 221 -6.12 8.05 0.29
N LEU A 222 -6.15 9.22 -0.34
CA LEU A 222 -7.38 9.73 -0.95
C LEU A 222 -7.79 8.97 -2.20
N SER A 223 -6.83 8.37 -2.92
CA SER A 223 -7.08 7.65 -4.17
C SER A 223 -6.12 6.47 -4.32
N TRP A 224 -6.55 5.48 -5.11
CA TRP A 224 -5.68 4.49 -5.73
C TRP A 224 -5.39 4.84 -7.20
N GLY A 225 -4.73 3.94 -7.95
CA GLY A 225 -4.25 4.20 -9.30
C GLY A 225 -5.28 4.85 -10.24
N HIS A 226 -6.49 4.36 -10.28
CA HIS A 226 -7.59 4.89 -11.12
C HIS A 226 -8.29 6.13 -10.55
N GLY A 227 -7.73 6.72 -9.48
CA GLY A 227 -8.34 7.85 -8.80
C GLY A 227 -9.47 7.43 -7.86
N SER A 228 -10.18 8.42 -7.39
CA SER A 228 -11.38 8.29 -6.55
C SER A 228 -12.34 9.45 -6.80
N ARG A 229 -13.46 9.49 -6.10
CA ARG A 229 -14.32 10.67 -6.07
C ARG A 229 -13.65 11.89 -5.40
N TYR A 230 -12.56 11.69 -4.66
CA TYR A 230 -11.88 12.73 -3.87
C TYR A 230 -10.65 13.30 -4.56
N ALA A 231 -9.91 12.48 -5.33
CA ALA A 231 -8.63 12.87 -5.90
C ALA A 231 -8.31 12.09 -7.18
N GLY A 232 -7.47 12.68 -8.04
CA GLY A 232 -6.79 11.96 -9.11
C GLY A 232 -5.79 10.96 -8.56
N GLY A 233 -5.59 9.85 -9.30
CA GLY A 233 -4.62 8.80 -8.99
C GLY A 233 -3.50 8.74 -10.01
N ASN A 234 -2.48 7.93 -9.76
CA ASN A 234 -1.29 7.85 -10.61
C ASN A 234 -1.53 7.32 -12.04
N ALA A 235 -2.65 6.65 -12.29
CA ALA A 235 -3.09 6.26 -13.64
C ALA A 235 -4.24 7.15 -14.17
N ARG A 236 -4.76 8.07 -13.38
CA ARG A 236 -5.82 9.00 -13.75
C ARG A 236 -5.49 10.41 -13.26
N ALA A 237 -4.99 11.25 -14.14
CA ALA A 237 -4.63 12.62 -13.82
C ALA A 237 -5.82 13.42 -13.24
N GLY A 238 -5.53 14.37 -12.34
CA GLY A 238 -6.48 15.28 -11.72
C GLY A 238 -6.01 15.70 -10.34
N GLY A 239 -6.45 16.86 -9.86
CA GLY A 239 -6.22 17.35 -8.50
C GLY A 239 -7.27 16.83 -7.51
N LEU A 240 -7.36 17.49 -6.36
CA LEU A 240 -8.44 17.28 -5.41
C LEU A 240 -9.77 17.80 -5.97
N THR A 241 -10.81 16.98 -5.89
CA THR A 241 -12.16 17.43 -6.22
C THR A 241 -12.70 18.40 -5.14
N PRO A 242 -13.79 19.14 -5.39
CA PRO A 242 -14.39 19.99 -4.36
C PRO A 242 -14.76 19.23 -3.09
N ILE A 243 -15.27 17.97 -3.20
CA ILE A 243 -15.53 17.13 -2.04
C ILE A 243 -14.25 16.54 -1.44
N GLY A 244 -13.21 16.33 -2.27
CA GLY A 244 -11.88 15.91 -1.82
C GLY A 244 -11.22 16.93 -0.90
N ARG A 245 -11.36 18.22 -1.19
CA ARG A 245 -10.88 19.30 -0.30
C ARG A 245 -11.56 19.25 1.07
N ARG A 246 -12.87 19.05 1.10
CA ARG A 246 -13.62 18.87 2.36
C ARG A 246 -13.24 17.57 3.08
N MET A 247 -12.89 16.52 2.34
CA MET A 247 -12.39 15.29 2.93
C MET A 247 -11.04 15.52 3.63
N VAL A 248 -10.11 16.24 3.01
CA VAL A 248 -8.83 16.60 3.65
C VAL A 248 -9.07 17.36 4.95
N GLU A 249 -9.95 18.36 4.95
CA GLU A 249 -10.30 19.13 6.16
C GLU A 249 -10.88 18.23 7.27
N ALA A 250 -11.73 17.27 6.90
CA ALA A 250 -12.32 16.31 7.86
C ALA A 250 -11.28 15.34 8.44
N LEU A 251 -10.37 14.84 7.60
CA LEU A 251 -9.24 13.99 8.02
C LEU A 251 -8.30 14.77 8.96
N ASP A 252 -7.99 16.02 8.63
CA ASP A 252 -7.17 16.91 9.47
C ASP A 252 -7.81 17.15 10.84
N ALA A 253 -9.13 17.36 10.89
CA ALA A 253 -9.88 17.57 12.12
C ALA A 253 -9.81 16.35 13.07
N GLN A 254 -9.80 15.13 12.51
CA GLN A 254 -9.66 13.89 13.26
C GLN A 254 -8.19 13.47 13.46
N ARG A 255 -7.24 14.27 13.00
CA ARG A 255 -5.79 13.97 13.04
C ARG A 255 -5.42 12.64 12.34
N ILE A 256 -6.18 12.24 11.35
CA ILE A 256 -5.84 11.08 10.51
C ILE A 256 -4.64 11.47 9.65
N LEU A 257 -3.66 10.57 9.56
CA LEU A 257 -2.43 10.79 8.80
C LEU A 257 -2.71 10.59 7.30
N HIS A 258 -2.28 11.56 6.47
CA HIS A 258 -2.40 11.44 5.02
C HIS A 258 -1.32 10.55 4.44
N ASP A 259 -1.73 9.63 3.54
CA ASP A 259 -0.84 8.84 2.69
C ASP A 259 -0.88 9.39 1.26
N ALA A 260 0.27 9.82 0.76
CA ALA A 260 0.41 10.36 -0.59
C ALA A 260 0.69 9.27 -1.65
N SER A 261 0.83 8.00 -1.25
CA SER A 261 0.95 6.90 -2.19
C SER A 261 -0.25 6.88 -3.14
N HIS A 262 -0.01 6.58 -4.41
CA HIS A 262 -1.00 6.59 -5.49
C HIS A 262 -1.64 7.93 -5.89
N LEU A 263 -1.38 9.03 -5.20
CA LEU A 263 -1.87 10.33 -5.67
C LEU A 263 -1.24 10.69 -7.02
N SER A 264 -2.03 11.27 -7.93
CA SER A 264 -1.48 11.99 -9.07
C SER A 264 -0.64 13.17 -8.59
N ARG A 265 0.29 13.67 -9.41
CA ARG A 265 1.10 14.85 -9.06
C ARG A 265 0.24 16.07 -8.71
N ALA A 266 -0.84 16.31 -9.46
CA ALA A 266 -1.75 17.41 -9.19
C ALA A 266 -2.49 17.25 -7.85
N ALA A 267 -2.91 16.03 -7.49
CA ALA A 267 -3.55 15.75 -6.22
C ALA A 267 -2.56 15.86 -5.04
N PHE A 268 -1.31 15.43 -5.24
CA PHE A 268 -0.23 15.64 -4.27
C PHE A 268 -0.01 17.13 -4.01
N ASP A 269 0.15 17.95 -5.06
CA ASP A 269 0.37 19.39 -4.93
C ASP A 269 -0.82 20.08 -4.25
N ASP A 270 -2.05 19.71 -4.60
CA ASP A 270 -3.27 20.22 -3.96
C ASP A 270 -3.35 19.85 -2.47
N LEU A 271 -3.01 18.60 -2.10
CA LEU A 271 -2.96 18.16 -0.70
C LEU A 271 -1.94 18.99 0.09
N PHE A 272 -0.75 19.18 -0.44
CA PHE A 272 0.31 19.96 0.20
C PHE A 272 -0.01 21.45 0.30
N ALA A 273 -0.77 21.98 -0.65
CA ALA A 273 -1.25 23.37 -0.59
C ALA A 273 -2.36 23.56 0.45
N LEU A 274 -3.20 22.54 0.68
CA LEU A 274 -4.38 22.62 1.54
C LEU A 274 -4.08 22.25 2.99
N SER A 275 -3.47 21.09 3.24
CA SER A 275 -3.19 20.59 4.59
C SER A 275 -1.81 21.04 5.07
N PRO A 276 -1.71 21.64 6.26
CA PRO A 276 -0.42 21.94 6.89
C PRO A 276 0.17 20.75 7.64
N ARG A 277 -0.52 19.61 7.67
CA ARG A 277 -0.17 18.47 8.50
C ARG A 277 0.96 17.63 7.89
N MET A 278 1.49 16.72 8.71
CA MET A 278 2.42 15.69 8.28
C MET A 278 1.76 14.79 7.25
N VAL A 279 2.52 14.40 6.21
CA VAL A 279 2.11 13.48 5.15
C VAL A 279 3.17 12.40 5.04
N ILE A 280 2.76 11.17 4.78
CA ILE A 280 3.66 10.07 4.45
C ILE A 280 3.44 9.59 3.01
N ALA A 281 4.37 8.78 2.51
CA ALA A 281 4.13 7.88 1.39
C ALA A 281 4.39 6.46 1.91
N SER A 282 3.33 5.74 2.22
CA SER A 282 3.42 4.45 2.91
C SER A 282 4.27 3.42 2.15
N HIS A 283 4.19 3.43 0.79
CA HIS A 283 4.84 2.46 -0.08
C HIS A 283 5.16 3.06 -1.47
N SER A 284 6.15 3.94 -1.56
CA SER A 284 6.52 4.62 -2.81
C SER A 284 8.03 4.68 -3.03
N ASN A 285 8.43 4.59 -4.31
CA ASN A 285 9.83 4.60 -4.75
C ASN A 285 10.16 5.90 -5.51
N ALA A 286 11.44 6.18 -5.74
CA ALA A 286 11.90 7.37 -6.43
C ALA A 286 11.85 7.21 -7.96
N ALA A 287 11.26 8.16 -8.67
CA ALA A 287 11.20 8.21 -10.12
C ALA A 287 12.59 8.32 -10.76
N ALA A 288 13.54 8.97 -10.09
CA ALA A 288 14.90 9.17 -10.60
C ALA A 288 15.63 7.87 -10.97
N LEU A 289 15.31 6.75 -10.31
CA LEU A 289 15.98 5.46 -10.51
C LEU A 289 15.25 4.52 -11.47
N ILE A 290 13.95 4.70 -11.67
CA ILE A 290 13.13 3.75 -12.44
C ILE A 290 12.46 4.37 -13.67
N GLY A 291 12.31 5.69 -13.70
CA GLY A 291 11.71 6.44 -14.79
C GLY A 291 10.55 7.31 -14.37
N ASP A 292 10.22 8.28 -15.22
CA ASP A 292 9.18 9.28 -14.97
C ASP A 292 7.78 8.68 -15.17
N ASN A 293 7.20 8.28 -14.05
CA ASN A 293 5.86 7.71 -13.95
C ASN A 293 5.21 8.25 -12.67
N GLU A 294 3.93 8.60 -12.70
CA GLU A 294 3.24 9.23 -11.57
C GLU A 294 3.08 8.31 -10.34
N ARG A 295 3.33 7.00 -10.48
CA ARG A 295 3.37 6.07 -9.32
C ARG A 295 4.57 6.34 -8.42
N HIS A 296 5.64 6.92 -8.98
CA HIS A 296 6.90 7.18 -8.28
C HIS A 296 7.01 8.64 -7.89
N LEU A 297 7.62 8.87 -6.73
CA LEU A 297 7.88 10.22 -6.22
C LEU A 297 9.02 10.87 -7.00
N THR A 298 8.82 12.09 -7.47
CA THR A 298 9.91 12.96 -7.93
C THR A 298 10.77 13.41 -6.74
N ASP A 299 12.02 13.80 -6.98
CA ASP A 299 12.89 14.35 -5.94
C ASP A 299 12.28 15.59 -5.28
N GLY A 300 11.51 16.39 -6.03
CA GLY A 300 10.75 17.52 -5.49
C GLY A 300 9.65 17.10 -4.50
N GLN A 301 8.93 16.03 -4.80
CA GLN A 301 7.91 15.49 -3.88
C GLN A 301 8.54 14.85 -2.63
N ILE A 302 9.69 14.16 -2.79
CA ILE A 302 10.48 13.62 -1.67
C ILE A 302 10.94 14.77 -0.75
N ALA A 303 11.42 15.89 -1.33
CA ALA A 303 11.80 17.07 -0.58
C ALA A 303 10.60 17.73 0.12
N ALA A 304 9.44 17.81 -0.54
CA ALA A 304 8.21 18.32 0.07
C ALA A 304 7.77 17.47 1.28
N LEU A 305 7.89 16.14 1.20
CA LEU A 305 7.65 15.24 2.34
C LEU A 305 8.61 15.52 3.50
N ARG A 306 9.92 15.74 3.21
CA ARG A 306 10.90 16.18 4.22
C ARG A 306 10.45 17.44 4.95
N ASP A 307 10.01 18.44 4.20
CA ASP A 307 9.65 19.77 4.73
C ASP A 307 8.39 19.72 5.61
N ARG A 308 7.62 18.62 5.53
CA ARG A 308 6.47 18.29 6.41
C ARG A 308 6.82 17.26 7.49
N ASP A 309 8.11 17.00 7.74
CA ASP A 309 8.60 15.96 8.66
C ASP A 309 8.02 14.56 8.38
N GLY A 310 7.67 14.32 7.12
CA GLY A 310 7.04 13.09 6.63
C GLY A 310 7.95 11.87 6.66
N TRP A 311 7.48 10.80 6.02
CA TRP A 311 8.18 9.51 5.98
C TRP A 311 7.83 8.77 4.69
N ILE A 312 8.75 7.94 4.20
CA ILE A 312 8.61 7.21 2.95
C ILE A 312 8.98 5.73 3.17
N GLY A 313 8.07 4.82 2.82
CA GLY A 313 8.28 3.38 2.83
C GLY A 313 8.72 2.86 1.47
N LEU A 314 9.72 1.99 1.46
CA LEU A 314 10.16 1.26 0.27
C LEU A 314 9.09 0.26 -0.15
N ASN A 315 8.63 0.34 -1.41
CA ASN A 315 7.79 -0.66 -2.05
C ASN A 315 8.67 -1.73 -2.72
N LEU A 316 8.35 -3.02 -2.48
CA LEU A 316 9.13 -4.16 -2.98
C LEU A 316 8.61 -4.74 -4.31
N TYR A 317 7.58 -4.17 -4.93
CA TYR A 317 7.14 -4.61 -6.25
C TYR A 317 8.28 -4.44 -7.27
N GLY A 318 8.76 -5.55 -7.81
CA GLY A 318 9.98 -5.58 -8.60
C GLY A 318 9.97 -4.66 -9.82
N ARG A 319 8.78 -4.40 -10.43
CA ARG A 319 8.67 -3.46 -11.55
C ARG A 319 8.82 -1.99 -11.13
N PHE A 320 8.73 -1.70 -9.84
CA PHE A 320 9.00 -0.37 -9.27
C PHE A 320 10.44 -0.21 -8.82
N LEU A 321 11.25 -1.25 -8.99
CA LEU A 321 12.66 -1.31 -8.59
C LEU A 321 13.60 -1.46 -9.78
N ALA A 322 13.20 -2.23 -10.82
CA ALA A 322 14.03 -2.50 -11.98
C ALA A 322 13.22 -2.58 -13.28
N ASN A 323 13.80 -2.02 -14.36
CA ASN A 323 13.26 -2.11 -15.70
C ASN A 323 13.78 -3.36 -16.43
N GLN A 324 12.89 -4.08 -17.15
CA GLN A 324 13.20 -5.17 -18.08
C GLN A 324 13.99 -6.36 -17.51
N ARG A 325 14.14 -6.46 -16.20
CA ARG A 325 14.75 -7.56 -15.48
C ARG A 325 14.07 -7.76 -14.12
N ARG A 326 14.31 -8.87 -13.49
CA ARG A 326 13.90 -9.06 -12.09
C ARG A 326 14.72 -8.15 -11.17
N ALA A 327 14.08 -7.54 -10.21
CA ALA A 327 14.72 -6.70 -9.21
C ALA A 327 15.61 -7.53 -8.26
N THR A 328 16.60 -6.89 -7.67
CA THR A 328 17.54 -7.46 -6.72
C THR A 328 17.54 -6.66 -5.41
N LEU A 329 18.19 -7.17 -4.39
CA LEU A 329 18.45 -6.46 -3.14
C LEU A 329 19.17 -5.12 -3.38
N ASP A 330 20.12 -5.07 -4.34
CA ASP A 330 20.85 -3.85 -4.63
C ASP A 330 19.95 -2.75 -5.20
N ASP A 331 18.90 -3.10 -5.95
CA ASP A 331 17.90 -2.12 -6.42
C ASP A 331 17.09 -1.55 -5.25
N CYS A 332 16.73 -2.39 -4.29
CA CYS A 332 16.05 -1.94 -3.06
C CYS A 332 16.95 -0.97 -2.27
N VAL A 333 18.21 -1.33 -2.09
CA VAL A 333 19.20 -0.51 -1.37
C VAL A 333 19.40 0.83 -2.08
N ALA A 334 19.54 0.82 -3.41
CA ALA A 334 19.69 2.05 -4.20
C ALA A 334 18.49 2.99 -4.03
N GLN A 335 17.26 2.47 -4.04
CA GLN A 335 16.04 3.25 -3.81
C GLN A 335 16.05 3.90 -2.41
N VAL A 336 16.33 3.11 -1.36
CA VAL A 336 16.37 3.62 0.02
C VAL A 336 17.44 4.69 0.19
N MET A 337 18.66 4.47 -0.34
CA MET A 337 19.76 5.43 -0.23
C MET A 337 19.43 6.74 -0.93
N HIS A 338 18.93 6.70 -2.18
CA HIS A 338 18.54 7.89 -2.92
C HIS A 338 17.45 8.69 -2.18
N VAL A 339 16.41 8.01 -1.71
CA VAL A 339 15.32 8.66 -0.97
C VAL A 339 15.85 9.25 0.33
N ALA A 340 16.68 8.50 1.10
CA ALA A 340 17.22 8.94 2.37
C ALA A 340 18.15 10.15 2.27
N GLU A 341 18.91 10.27 1.18
CA GLU A 341 19.75 11.44 0.90
C GLU A 341 18.92 12.74 0.76
N ILE A 342 17.69 12.65 0.27
CA ILE A 342 16.80 13.80 0.08
C ILE A 342 15.92 14.04 1.30
N VAL A 343 15.22 12.99 1.79
CA VAL A 343 14.25 13.14 2.88
C VAL A 343 14.88 13.12 4.27
N GLY A 344 16.08 12.55 4.37
CA GLY A 344 16.81 12.30 5.62
C GLY A 344 16.68 10.85 6.11
N PHE A 345 17.77 10.30 6.63
CA PHE A 345 17.91 8.89 7.03
C PHE A 345 16.96 8.47 8.18
N ALA A 346 16.44 9.42 8.94
CA ALA A 346 15.43 9.17 9.98
C ALA A 346 13.98 9.19 9.44
N ARG A 347 13.78 9.21 8.12
CA ARG A 347 12.47 9.35 7.48
C ARG A 347 12.21 8.30 6.39
N VAL A 348 12.95 7.21 6.42
CA VAL A 348 12.77 6.06 5.51
C VAL A 348 12.54 4.78 6.30
N GLY A 349 11.88 3.81 5.67
CA GLY A 349 11.64 2.48 6.22
C GLY A 349 10.98 1.57 5.18
N LEU A 350 10.24 0.58 5.63
CA LEU A 350 9.62 -0.44 4.80
C LEU A 350 8.10 -0.23 4.68
N GLY A 351 7.59 -0.24 3.47
CA GLY A 351 6.19 -0.41 3.12
C GLY A 351 6.14 -1.41 1.98
N SER A 352 6.22 -2.70 2.34
CA SER A 352 6.66 -3.75 1.44
C SER A 352 5.70 -4.04 0.29
N ASP A 353 4.41 -3.86 0.51
CA ASP A 353 3.35 -4.17 -0.46
C ASP A 353 3.36 -5.66 -0.86
N LEU A 354 3.81 -6.55 0.03
CA LEU A 354 3.86 -7.99 -0.23
C LEU A 354 2.49 -8.53 -0.62
N ASP A 355 2.46 -9.26 -1.74
CA ASP A 355 1.25 -9.84 -2.32
C ASP A 355 0.14 -8.82 -2.68
N GLY A 356 0.48 -7.54 -2.80
CA GLY A 356 -0.41 -6.45 -3.21
C GLY A 356 -0.76 -6.49 -4.70
N GLY A 357 -1.49 -7.51 -5.14
CA GLY A 357 -1.85 -7.74 -6.55
C GLY A 357 -0.76 -8.39 -7.41
N PHE A 358 0.32 -8.89 -6.83
CA PHE A 358 1.41 -9.59 -7.50
C PHE A 358 1.93 -10.78 -6.69
N ASP A 359 2.67 -11.68 -7.31
CA ASP A 359 3.20 -12.91 -6.69
C ASP A 359 4.69 -12.79 -6.32
N ARG A 360 5.21 -13.83 -5.63
CA ARG A 360 6.62 -13.90 -5.20
C ARG A 360 7.62 -13.78 -6.35
N MET A 361 7.26 -14.18 -7.57
CA MET A 361 8.16 -14.05 -8.72
C MET A 361 8.39 -12.60 -9.14
N GLN A 362 7.52 -11.70 -8.70
CA GLN A 362 7.59 -10.27 -8.96
C GLN A 362 8.26 -9.48 -7.81
N LEU A 363 8.67 -10.17 -6.76
CA LEU A 363 9.53 -9.62 -5.69
C LEU A 363 11.01 -9.61 -6.12
N PRO A 364 11.87 -8.86 -5.42
CA PRO A 364 13.33 -8.95 -5.57
C PRO A 364 13.81 -10.39 -5.36
N ILE A 365 14.89 -10.77 -6.07
CA ILE A 365 15.36 -12.17 -6.08
C ILE A 365 15.62 -12.70 -4.67
N GLU A 366 16.23 -11.88 -3.83
CA GLU A 366 16.69 -12.25 -2.49
C GLU A 366 15.62 -12.07 -1.40
N ILE A 367 14.55 -11.30 -1.68
CA ILE A 367 13.50 -10.99 -0.71
C ILE A 367 12.20 -11.65 -1.16
N GLN A 368 11.89 -12.80 -0.59
CA GLN A 368 10.77 -13.62 -1.00
C GLN A 368 9.70 -13.81 0.10
N SER A 369 9.97 -13.30 1.30
CA SER A 369 9.11 -13.42 2.47
C SER A 369 9.48 -12.37 3.52
N PRO A 370 8.65 -12.11 4.54
CA PRO A 370 9.01 -11.25 5.66
C PRO A 370 10.29 -11.70 6.40
N SER A 371 10.62 -13.00 6.38
CA SER A 371 11.85 -13.51 7.03
C SER A 371 13.14 -13.05 6.32
N ASP A 372 13.04 -12.53 5.10
CA ASP A 372 14.18 -12.04 4.34
C ASP A 372 14.45 -10.54 4.55
N TYR A 373 13.63 -9.83 5.33
CA TYR A 373 13.78 -8.39 5.54
C TYR A 373 15.13 -7.99 6.15
N GLU A 374 15.75 -8.89 6.92
CA GLU A 374 17.11 -8.68 7.46
C GLU A 374 18.16 -8.44 6.38
N LEU A 375 17.96 -8.97 5.17
CA LEU A 375 18.85 -8.73 4.02
C LEU A 375 18.86 -7.25 3.61
N LEU A 376 17.73 -6.53 3.78
CA LEU A 376 17.67 -5.09 3.53
C LEU A 376 18.62 -4.33 4.47
N LEU A 377 18.58 -4.64 5.77
CA LEU A 377 19.46 -4.01 6.75
C LEU A 377 20.93 -4.28 6.43
N SER A 378 21.26 -5.55 6.11
CA SER A 378 22.62 -5.92 5.73
C SER A 378 23.08 -5.24 4.44
N GLY A 379 22.18 -5.06 3.47
CA GLY A 379 22.44 -4.32 2.24
C GLY A 379 22.69 -2.83 2.49
N LEU A 380 21.83 -2.21 3.29
CA LEU A 380 21.95 -0.80 3.68
C LEU A 380 23.24 -0.50 4.46
N GLU A 381 23.64 -1.40 5.38
CA GLU A 381 24.92 -1.28 6.09
C GLU A 381 26.10 -1.27 5.11
N ARG A 382 26.13 -2.21 4.16
CA ARG A 382 27.19 -2.25 3.12
C ARG A 382 27.21 -1.00 2.24
N ALA A 383 26.06 -0.38 2.01
CA ALA A 383 25.92 0.85 1.23
C ALA A 383 26.27 2.13 2.01
N GLY A 384 26.63 2.04 3.29
CA GLY A 384 27.01 3.20 4.09
C GLY A 384 25.85 3.92 4.80
N PHE A 385 24.68 3.30 4.91
CA PHE A 385 23.49 3.88 5.54
C PHE A 385 23.76 4.32 6.99
N LEU A 386 24.47 3.49 7.78
CA LEU A 386 24.81 3.81 9.16
C LEU A 386 25.78 4.98 9.26
N GLN A 387 26.80 5.03 8.39
CA GLN A 387 27.78 6.13 8.33
C GLN A 387 27.14 7.47 7.95
N ALA A 388 26.06 7.42 7.16
CA ALA A 388 25.28 8.58 6.76
C ALA A 388 24.25 9.04 7.80
N GLY A 389 24.18 8.37 8.96
CA GLY A 389 23.31 8.75 10.09
C GLY A 389 22.02 7.92 10.23
N GLY A 390 21.83 6.89 9.41
CA GLY A 390 20.79 5.91 9.59
C GLY A 390 21.10 4.94 10.75
N THR A 391 20.08 4.19 11.18
CA THR A 391 20.26 3.10 12.15
C THR A 391 19.44 1.88 11.73
N ARG A 392 19.82 0.68 12.13
CA ARG A 392 19.06 -0.55 11.87
C ARG A 392 17.64 -0.45 12.40
N ASP A 393 17.50 -0.14 13.70
CA ASP A 393 16.19 0.04 14.33
C ASP A 393 15.41 1.20 13.73
N GLY A 394 16.11 2.27 13.31
CA GLY A 394 15.53 3.39 12.58
C GLY A 394 14.77 2.92 11.35
N TYR A 395 15.46 2.22 10.46
CA TYR A 395 14.87 1.71 9.22
C TYR A 395 13.79 0.64 9.48
N ALA A 396 14.07 -0.30 10.38
CA ALA A 396 13.18 -1.41 10.67
C ALA A 396 11.85 -0.97 11.29
N HIS A 397 11.83 0.01 12.20
CA HIS A 397 10.60 0.45 12.88
C HIS A 397 10.63 1.84 13.51
N ALA A 398 11.80 2.33 14.01
CA ALA A 398 11.79 3.49 14.90
C ALA A 398 11.49 4.79 14.16
N ASN A 399 11.85 4.91 12.87
CA ASN A 399 11.51 6.05 12.02
C ASN A 399 9.99 6.15 11.82
N LEU A 400 9.30 5.04 11.52
CA LEU A 400 7.85 5.00 11.41
C LEU A 400 7.18 5.29 12.77
N SER A 401 7.74 4.73 13.86
CA SER A 401 7.29 4.98 15.23
C SER A 401 7.33 6.47 15.59
N ARG A 402 8.38 7.18 15.15
CA ARG A 402 8.49 8.64 15.33
C ARG A 402 7.33 9.36 14.67
N VAL A 403 7.05 9.03 13.41
CA VAL A 403 5.97 9.66 12.62
C VAL A 403 4.60 9.44 13.26
N LEU A 404 4.27 8.22 13.62
CA LEU A 404 2.97 7.91 14.25
C LEU A 404 2.76 8.65 15.57
N ARG A 405 3.84 8.84 16.36
CA ARG A 405 3.77 9.60 17.61
C ARG A 405 3.67 11.12 17.37
N ALA A 406 4.39 11.63 16.38
CA ALA A 406 4.48 13.07 16.10
C ALA A 406 3.25 13.61 15.33
N SER A 407 2.66 12.80 14.44
CA SER A 407 1.48 13.21 13.65
C SER A 407 0.23 13.44 14.52
N GLY A 408 0.18 12.79 15.71
CA GLY A 408 -0.97 12.83 16.59
C GLY A 408 -2.14 11.95 16.16
N CYS A 409 -1.91 11.00 15.21
CA CYS A 409 -2.93 10.05 14.76
C CYS A 409 -3.17 8.91 15.76
N LEU A 410 -2.22 8.69 16.70
CA LEU A 410 -2.33 7.73 17.82
C LEU A 410 -2.49 8.44 19.16
#